data_cd5ddd4387f943a84abc5737878bf0e3
#
_entry.id   cd5ddd4387f943a84abc5737878bf0e3
#
_cell.length_a   1.000
_cell.length_b   1.000
_cell.length_c   1.000
_cell.angle_alpha   90.00
_cell.angle_beta   90.00
_cell.angle_gamma   90.00
#
_symmetry.space_group_name_H-M   'P 1'
#
loop_
_entity.id
_entity.type
_entity.pdbx_description
1 polymer ?
#
loop_
_entity_poly.entity_id
_entity_poly.type
_entity_poly.pdbx_seq_one_letter_code
_entity_poly.pdbx_strand_id
1 'polypeptide(L)'
;MYQAKPMIEFFLNDQPIRTSEAPASALLDFVRYHEQLKGTKIGCREGDCGACTVLVGELNADGQTINYQSMTSCVTPLGNAHGKHIVTVEGINAAGQQLTPVQQAIVDEGGSQCGFCTVGFVMSLTGHSLSTQPATSANTIAAIDGNICRCTGYKSLERAAAKLTAELADRPTENALAWLSEKQFVPAYFAGIPAKLAQLRPIETQATEASSATLAAVATAHANGGSAVSTSPNGPTGYDNAQSQNDHGHSSIRPFTHSLVGGGTDLLVQRLEELREQPGVRLIFDQPGRRGIRHETTGRVVLGAATTASQLLESDLMRGLLPHLPQYLKLVSSTPIRNMGTVAGNFINGSPIGDLTIMFLALGASVTLLDAAGATRELALPDLYLGYKKLAKAADEQVVEIGFPAPLAGDFFHFEKVSKRTHLDIASVNSAAWLRVENGVIQQARVSAGGVGPVPMLLARTSAFLVGRELSVETVLAANEVMQAEISPISDVRGTADYKRLLLRQLLWAHFLQFAPELAVDELI
;
A
#
# COMPACT_ATOMS: atom_id res chain seq x y z
N MET A 1 -25.29 -28.51 -6.11
CA MET A 1 -25.54 -27.47 -7.11
C MET A 1 -24.19 -26.91 -7.54
N TYR A 2 -23.80 -27.02 -8.80
CA TYR A 2 -22.63 -26.33 -9.35
C TYR A 2 -22.92 -24.83 -9.29
N GLN A 3 -22.27 -24.10 -8.39
CA GLN A 3 -22.29 -22.63 -8.47
C GLN A 3 -21.57 -22.24 -9.77
N ALA A 4 -22.25 -21.50 -10.64
CA ALA A 4 -21.62 -20.95 -11.82
C ALA A 4 -20.40 -20.10 -11.39
N LYS A 5 -19.24 -20.36 -11.99
CA LYS A 5 -18.06 -19.53 -11.74
C LYS A 5 -18.37 -18.09 -12.14
N PRO A 6 -17.93 -17.08 -11.35
CA PRO A 6 -18.15 -15.69 -11.70
C PRO A 6 -17.46 -15.39 -13.04
N MET A 7 -18.17 -14.68 -13.92
CA MET A 7 -17.60 -14.21 -15.18
C MET A 7 -16.82 -12.93 -14.94
N ILE A 8 -15.57 -12.92 -15.38
CA ILE A 8 -14.70 -11.74 -15.34
C ILE A 8 -14.72 -11.13 -16.74
N GLU A 9 -15.11 -9.87 -16.84
CA GLU A 9 -15.22 -9.12 -18.09
C GLU A 9 -14.38 -7.85 -18.01
N PHE A 10 -13.48 -7.61 -18.97
CA PHE A 10 -12.58 -6.46 -19.01
C PHE A 10 -12.09 -6.21 -20.45
N PHE A 11 -11.41 -5.12 -20.68
CA PHE A 11 -10.71 -4.90 -21.95
C PHE A 11 -9.21 -5.17 -21.77
N LEU A 12 -8.64 -5.99 -22.65
CA LEU A 12 -7.20 -6.20 -22.73
C LEU A 12 -6.70 -5.57 -24.04
N ASN A 13 -5.93 -4.49 -23.92
CA ASN A 13 -5.61 -3.64 -25.06
C ASN A 13 -6.91 -3.15 -25.73
N ASP A 14 -7.13 -3.40 -26.98
CA ASP A 14 -8.37 -3.03 -27.68
C ASP A 14 -9.43 -4.15 -27.72
N GLN A 15 -9.17 -5.30 -27.11
CA GLN A 15 -10.03 -6.48 -27.20
C GLN A 15 -10.88 -6.70 -25.94
N PRO A 16 -12.20 -6.98 -26.10
CA PRO A 16 -13.02 -7.39 -24.98
C PRO A 16 -12.66 -8.81 -24.55
N ILE A 17 -12.47 -9.03 -23.27
CA ILE A 17 -12.18 -10.33 -22.66
C ILE A 17 -13.35 -10.74 -21.78
N ARG A 18 -13.72 -12.02 -21.89
CA ARG A 18 -14.69 -12.66 -21.01
C ARG A 18 -14.18 -14.04 -20.62
N THR A 19 -13.97 -14.26 -19.33
CA THR A 19 -13.38 -15.51 -18.85
C THR A 19 -14.03 -16.00 -17.55
N SER A 20 -14.05 -17.32 -17.37
CA SER A 20 -14.44 -18.01 -16.12
C SER A 20 -13.25 -18.59 -15.35
N GLU A 21 -12.04 -18.14 -15.67
CA GLU A 21 -10.85 -18.50 -14.91
C GLU A 21 -10.98 -18.13 -13.44
N ALA A 22 -10.18 -18.77 -12.58
CA ALA A 22 -10.23 -18.52 -11.16
C ALA A 22 -9.89 -17.05 -10.85
N PRO A 23 -10.75 -16.31 -10.12
CA PRO A 23 -10.53 -14.87 -9.88
C PRO A 23 -9.23 -14.55 -9.16
N ALA A 24 -8.70 -15.47 -8.34
CA ALA A 24 -7.43 -15.33 -7.64
C ALA A 24 -6.21 -15.76 -8.47
N SER A 25 -6.38 -16.19 -9.73
CA SER A 25 -5.24 -16.41 -10.63
C SER A 25 -4.45 -15.11 -10.83
N ALA A 26 -3.14 -15.21 -11.07
CA ALA A 26 -2.35 -14.03 -11.39
C ALA A 26 -2.72 -13.50 -12.79
N LEU A 27 -2.97 -12.19 -12.90
CA LEU A 27 -3.22 -11.53 -14.18
C LEU A 27 -2.07 -11.77 -15.18
N LEU A 28 -0.82 -11.83 -14.71
CA LEU A 28 0.35 -12.15 -15.51
C LEU A 28 0.21 -13.48 -16.26
N ASP A 29 -0.26 -14.52 -15.57
CA ASP A 29 -0.38 -15.84 -16.17
C ASP A 29 -1.49 -15.89 -17.22
N PHE A 30 -2.60 -15.20 -16.96
CA PHE A 30 -3.69 -15.04 -17.94
C PHE A 30 -3.17 -14.32 -19.20
N VAL A 31 -2.56 -13.16 -19.05
CA VAL A 31 -2.01 -12.37 -20.17
C VAL A 31 -1.02 -13.19 -21.01
N ARG A 32 -0.11 -13.93 -20.36
CA ARG A 32 0.96 -14.64 -21.07
C ARG A 32 0.55 -15.99 -21.64
N TYR A 33 -0.28 -16.75 -20.93
CA TYR A 33 -0.56 -18.15 -21.27
C TYR A 33 -1.94 -18.35 -21.91
N HIS A 34 -2.94 -17.54 -21.56
CA HIS A 34 -4.24 -17.54 -22.24
C HIS A 34 -4.22 -16.64 -23.47
N GLU A 35 -3.86 -15.39 -23.31
CA GLU A 35 -3.91 -14.41 -24.39
C GLU A 35 -2.63 -14.36 -25.23
N GLN A 36 -1.61 -15.17 -24.88
CA GLN A 36 -0.33 -15.32 -25.59
C GLN A 36 0.46 -14.00 -25.76
N LEU A 37 0.15 -12.95 -24.97
CA LEU A 37 0.87 -11.67 -24.99
C LEU A 37 2.14 -11.79 -24.15
N LYS A 38 3.25 -12.15 -24.77
CA LYS A 38 4.51 -12.52 -24.12
C LYS A 38 5.48 -11.36 -23.93
N GLY A 39 5.12 -10.16 -24.35
CA GLY A 39 5.88 -8.92 -24.09
C GLY A 39 5.99 -8.66 -22.59
N THR A 40 4.90 -8.80 -21.82
CA THR A 40 4.93 -8.77 -20.36
C THR A 40 5.78 -9.92 -19.81
N LYS A 41 6.83 -9.63 -19.03
CA LYS A 41 7.86 -10.61 -18.66
C LYS A 41 7.65 -11.22 -17.27
N ILE A 42 8.10 -12.47 -17.09
CA ILE A 42 8.16 -13.13 -15.79
C ILE A 42 9.58 -12.97 -15.24
N GLY A 43 9.71 -12.18 -14.17
CA GLY A 43 10.97 -12.03 -13.43
C GLY A 43 10.88 -12.68 -12.05
N CYS A 44 10.55 -11.91 -11.02
CA CYS A 44 10.54 -12.35 -9.61
C CYS A 44 9.26 -13.08 -9.18
N ARG A 45 8.08 -12.76 -9.73
CA ARG A 45 6.74 -13.16 -9.26
C ARG A 45 6.39 -12.68 -7.85
N GLU A 46 7.07 -11.64 -7.37
CA GLU A 46 6.91 -11.07 -6.01
C GLU A 46 6.54 -9.59 -6.03
N GLY A 47 6.32 -9.02 -7.23
CA GLY A 47 6.02 -7.59 -7.39
C GLY A 47 7.25 -6.68 -7.37
N ASP A 48 8.46 -7.21 -7.16
CA ASP A 48 9.66 -6.40 -6.89
C ASP A 48 10.39 -5.91 -8.15
N CYS A 49 10.44 -6.71 -9.22
CA CYS A 49 11.32 -6.40 -10.35
C CYS A 49 10.69 -5.51 -11.42
N GLY A 50 9.39 -5.35 -11.44
CA GLY A 50 8.64 -4.53 -12.38
C GLY A 50 8.61 -5.03 -13.84
N ALA A 51 9.25 -6.17 -14.17
CA ALA A 51 9.27 -6.70 -15.54
C ALA A 51 7.87 -7.12 -16.06
N CYS A 52 6.92 -7.33 -15.17
CA CYS A 52 5.54 -7.69 -15.43
C CYS A 52 4.57 -6.50 -15.36
N THR A 53 5.05 -5.26 -15.33
CA THR A 53 4.20 -4.07 -15.24
C THR A 53 3.23 -3.99 -16.41
N VAL A 54 1.96 -3.76 -16.08
CA VAL A 54 0.87 -3.44 -17.00
C VAL A 54 0.21 -2.14 -16.55
N LEU A 55 -0.57 -1.50 -17.42
CA LEU A 55 -1.45 -0.41 -16.99
C LEU A 55 -2.83 -0.96 -16.69
N VAL A 56 -3.43 -0.46 -15.64
CA VAL A 56 -4.80 -0.73 -15.26
C VAL A 56 -5.57 0.58 -15.26
N GLY A 57 -6.52 0.70 -16.18
CA GLY A 57 -7.40 1.86 -16.33
C GLY A 57 -8.73 1.59 -15.66
N GLU A 58 -9.11 2.44 -14.72
CA GLU A 58 -10.40 2.42 -14.02
C GLU A 58 -11.23 3.64 -14.45
N LEU A 59 -12.50 3.40 -14.81
CA LEU A 59 -13.42 4.47 -15.17
C LEU A 59 -13.73 5.32 -13.95
N ASN A 60 -13.55 6.64 -14.06
CA ASN A 60 -13.86 7.55 -12.98
C ASN A 60 -15.39 7.68 -12.77
N ALA A 61 -15.80 8.23 -11.65
CA ALA A 61 -17.21 8.42 -11.30
C ALA A 61 -17.97 9.30 -12.30
N ASP A 62 -17.28 10.12 -13.11
CA ASP A 62 -17.87 10.91 -14.19
C ASP A 62 -18.33 10.07 -15.39
N GLY A 63 -17.95 8.78 -15.45
CA GLY A 63 -18.24 7.88 -16.55
C GLY A 63 -17.59 8.24 -17.89
N GLN A 64 -16.67 9.20 -17.91
CA GLN A 64 -16.06 9.74 -19.14
C GLN A 64 -14.54 9.69 -19.16
N THR A 65 -13.91 9.79 -17.98
CA THR A 65 -12.46 9.79 -17.86
C THR A 65 -11.96 8.49 -17.22
N ILE A 66 -10.71 8.15 -17.49
CA ILE A 66 -10.06 6.93 -16.96
C ILE A 66 -8.84 7.32 -16.16
N ASN A 67 -8.73 6.78 -14.97
CA ASN A 67 -7.51 6.81 -14.18
C ASN A 67 -6.65 5.59 -14.50
N TYR A 68 -5.46 5.81 -15.11
CA TYR A 68 -4.50 4.75 -15.41
C TYR A 68 -3.43 4.66 -14.33
N GLN A 69 -3.20 3.47 -13.83
CA GLN A 69 -2.15 3.17 -12.86
C GLN A 69 -1.27 2.02 -13.34
N SER A 70 0.04 2.12 -13.13
CA SER A 70 0.96 1.00 -13.33
C SER A 70 0.80 -0.02 -12.20
N MET A 71 0.68 -1.31 -12.55
CA MET A 71 0.55 -2.40 -11.58
C MET A 71 1.43 -3.58 -11.98
N THR A 72 1.96 -4.32 -11.00
CA THR A 72 2.70 -5.56 -11.25
C THR A 72 1.74 -6.73 -11.41
N SER A 73 1.53 -7.19 -12.65
CA SER A 73 0.52 -8.21 -12.96
C SER A 73 0.76 -9.57 -12.29
N CYS A 74 1.98 -9.86 -11.83
CA CYS A 74 2.29 -11.12 -11.14
C CYS A 74 1.63 -11.26 -9.77
N VAL A 75 1.29 -10.15 -9.13
CA VAL A 75 0.62 -10.09 -7.81
C VAL A 75 -0.74 -9.38 -7.88
N THR A 76 -1.26 -9.19 -9.09
CA THR A 76 -2.61 -8.68 -9.34
C THR A 76 -3.56 -9.86 -9.56
N PRO A 77 -4.60 -10.04 -8.72
CA PRO A 77 -5.64 -11.04 -8.98
C PRO A 77 -6.36 -10.76 -10.30
N LEU A 78 -6.60 -11.79 -11.10
CA LEU A 78 -7.31 -11.67 -12.38
C LEU A 78 -8.69 -11.02 -12.21
N GLY A 79 -9.39 -11.35 -11.13
CA GLY A 79 -10.70 -10.78 -10.85
C GLY A 79 -10.70 -9.29 -10.57
N ASN A 80 -9.55 -8.71 -10.14
CA ASN A 80 -9.40 -7.26 -9.99
C ASN A 80 -9.27 -6.53 -11.36
N ALA A 81 -9.22 -7.27 -12.47
CA ALA A 81 -9.29 -6.70 -13.83
C ALA A 81 -10.74 -6.44 -14.29
N HIS A 82 -11.74 -7.04 -13.61
CA HIS A 82 -13.14 -6.88 -14.01
C HIS A 82 -13.56 -5.42 -14.07
N GLY A 83 -14.27 -5.06 -15.15
CA GLY A 83 -14.73 -3.69 -15.37
C GLY A 83 -13.64 -2.69 -15.75
N LYS A 84 -12.40 -3.13 -15.98
CA LYS A 84 -11.24 -2.27 -16.21
C LYS A 84 -10.63 -2.45 -17.59
N HIS A 85 -9.73 -1.53 -17.95
CA HIS A 85 -8.89 -1.59 -19.12
C HIS A 85 -7.48 -2.02 -18.72
N ILE A 86 -7.05 -3.19 -19.17
CA ILE A 86 -5.71 -3.71 -18.94
C ILE A 86 -4.89 -3.46 -20.21
N VAL A 87 -3.74 -2.79 -20.07
CA VAL A 87 -2.85 -2.49 -21.20
C VAL A 87 -1.50 -3.15 -20.99
N THR A 88 -1.09 -3.93 -21.97
CA THR A 88 0.26 -4.52 -22.05
C THR A 88 1.12 -3.72 -23.04
N VAL A 89 2.40 -4.06 -23.11
CA VAL A 89 3.31 -3.39 -24.06
C VAL A 89 2.87 -3.56 -25.51
N GLU A 90 2.19 -4.65 -25.85
CA GLU A 90 1.63 -4.85 -27.18
C GLU A 90 0.50 -3.88 -27.50
N GLY A 91 -0.19 -3.34 -26.49
CA GLY A 91 -1.30 -2.42 -26.64
C GLY A 91 -0.94 -0.94 -26.71
N ILE A 92 0.33 -0.56 -26.52
CA ILE A 92 0.73 0.85 -26.55
C ILE A 92 1.18 1.34 -27.93
N ASN A 93 1.39 0.45 -28.90
CA ASN A 93 1.73 0.80 -30.28
C ASN A 93 0.54 0.47 -31.19
N ALA A 94 0.22 1.37 -32.12
CA ALA A 94 -0.68 1.02 -33.21
C ALA A 94 0.04 0.16 -34.25
N ALA A 95 -0.72 -0.67 -34.99
CA ALA A 95 -0.15 -1.51 -36.04
C ALA A 95 0.59 -0.65 -37.09
N GLY A 96 1.84 -0.98 -37.37
CA GLY A 96 2.69 -0.26 -38.32
C GLY A 96 3.26 1.07 -37.81
N GLN A 97 3.09 1.40 -36.53
CA GLN A 97 3.61 2.61 -35.92
C GLN A 97 5.11 2.55 -35.63
N GLN A 98 5.71 3.75 -35.63
CA GLN A 98 7.02 3.99 -35.04
C GLN A 98 6.98 3.80 -33.51
N LEU A 99 8.14 3.87 -32.87
CA LEU A 99 8.23 3.84 -31.41
C LEU A 99 7.42 5.00 -30.81
N THR A 100 6.76 4.74 -29.68
CA THR A 100 6.15 5.82 -28.90
C THR A 100 7.23 6.76 -28.36
N PRO A 101 6.92 8.02 -27.97
CA PRO A 101 7.90 8.93 -27.36
C PRO A 101 8.61 8.31 -26.16
N VAL A 102 7.91 7.52 -25.34
CA VAL A 102 8.50 6.78 -24.20
C VAL A 102 9.55 5.77 -24.67
N GLN A 103 9.21 4.97 -25.68
CA GLN A 103 10.14 3.98 -26.24
C GLN A 103 11.32 4.66 -26.92
N GLN A 104 11.07 5.75 -27.67
CA GLN A 104 12.10 6.51 -28.35
C GLN A 104 13.09 7.16 -27.37
N ALA A 105 12.60 7.75 -26.28
CA ALA A 105 13.45 8.31 -25.23
C ALA A 105 14.40 7.26 -24.62
N ILE A 106 13.88 6.04 -24.37
CA ILE A 106 14.73 4.93 -23.87
C ILE A 106 15.78 4.50 -24.88
N VAL A 107 15.44 4.46 -26.18
CA VAL A 107 16.38 4.10 -27.24
C VAL A 107 17.47 5.16 -27.41
N ASP A 108 17.09 6.43 -27.50
CA ASP A 108 18.01 7.55 -27.72
C ASP A 108 19.06 7.67 -26.61
N GLU A 109 18.67 7.37 -25.40
CA GLU A 109 19.54 7.44 -24.22
C GLU A 109 20.29 6.13 -23.91
N GLY A 110 20.12 5.09 -24.75
CA GLY A 110 20.74 3.78 -24.53
C GLY A 110 20.20 3.07 -23.28
N GLY A 111 18.93 3.28 -22.95
CA GLY A 111 18.26 2.73 -21.78
C GLY A 111 17.88 1.25 -21.88
N SER A 112 18.25 0.56 -22.97
CA SER A 112 17.98 -0.86 -23.18
C SER A 112 19.24 -1.58 -23.65
N GLN A 113 19.55 -2.76 -23.03
CA GLN A 113 20.62 -3.66 -23.45
C GLN A 113 20.06 -5.06 -23.74
N CYS A 114 19.85 -5.91 -22.72
CA CYS A 114 19.28 -7.24 -22.94
C CYS A 114 17.77 -7.20 -23.25
N GLY A 115 17.08 -6.09 -23.00
CA GLY A 115 15.66 -5.86 -23.29
C GLY A 115 14.67 -6.46 -22.28
N PHE A 116 15.11 -7.27 -21.33
CA PHE A 116 14.22 -8.00 -20.43
C PHE A 116 13.37 -7.08 -19.55
N CYS A 117 13.99 -6.11 -18.87
CA CYS A 117 13.32 -5.15 -18.00
C CYS A 117 12.69 -3.97 -18.77
N THR A 118 13.11 -3.74 -20.02
CA THR A 118 12.72 -2.56 -20.82
C THR A 118 11.21 -2.41 -20.93
N VAL A 119 10.48 -3.51 -21.08
CA VAL A 119 9.01 -3.54 -21.13
C VAL A 119 8.39 -2.90 -19.88
N GLY A 120 8.88 -3.27 -18.70
CA GLY A 120 8.41 -2.71 -17.44
C GLY A 120 8.65 -1.21 -17.33
N PHE A 121 9.84 -0.73 -17.72
CA PHE A 121 10.15 0.71 -17.74
C PHE A 121 9.26 1.47 -18.72
N VAL A 122 9.03 0.92 -19.90
CA VAL A 122 8.14 1.50 -20.91
C VAL A 122 6.73 1.64 -20.32
N MET A 123 6.19 0.58 -19.71
CA MET A 123 4.84 0.61 -19.15
C MET A 123 4.72 1.58 -17.97
N SER A 124 5.73 1.64 -17.09
CA SER A 124 5.74 2.57 -15.95
C SER A 124 5.79 4.03 -16.40
N LEU A 125 6.65 4.37 -17.37
CA LEU A 125 6.74 5.73 -17.93
C LEU A 125 5.49 6.10 -18.74
N THR A 126 4.90 5.16 -19.49
CA THR A 126 3.61 5.38 -20.17
C THR A 126 2.50 5.64 -19.16
N GLY A 127 2.47 4.90 -18.04
CA GLY A 127 1.55 5.14 -16.94
C GLY A 127 1.70 6.53 -16.32
N HIS A 128 2.95 7.00 -16.14
CA HIS A 128 3.21 8.37 -15.69
C HIS A 128 2.71 9.40 -16.72
N SER A 129 2.90 9.15 -18.01
CA SER A 129 2.40 10.04 -19.06
C SER A 129 0.87 10.15 -19.06
N LEU A 130 0.16 9.10 -18.66
CA LEU A 130 -1.30 9.05 -18.52
C LEU A 130 -1.82 9.58 -17.17
N SER A 131 -0.97 9.72 -16.17
CA SER A 131 -1.36 10.16 -14.84
C SER A 131 -1.63 11.67 -14.77
N THR A 132 -2.34 12.11 -13.73
CA THR A 132 -2.55 13.52 -13.41
C THR A 132 -1.35 14.16 -12.70
N GLN A 133 -0.33 13.37 -12.36
CA GLN A 133 0.86 13.87 -11.66
C GLN A 133 1.63 14.88 -12.56
N PRO A 134 2.12 15.99 -11.99
CA PRO A 134 2.93 16.94 -12.75
C PRO A 134 4.14 16.27 -13.38
N ALA A 135 4.45 16.61 -14.64
CA ALA A 135 5.62 16.14 -15.36
C ALA A 135 6.88 16.83 -14.85
N THR A 136 7.34 16.44 -13.66
CA THR A 136 8.61 16.87 -13.08
C THR A 136 9.63 15.74 -13.13
N SER A 137 10.92 16.07 -13.17
CA SER A 137 12.00 15.05 -13.14
C SER A 137 11.84 14.10 -11.95
N ALA A 138 11.49 14.63 -10.76
CA ALA A 138 11.29 13.83 -9.56
C ALA A 138 10.11 12.83 -9.69
N ASN A 139 8.99 13.26 -10.30
CA ASN A 139 7.82 12.38 -10.45
C ASN A 139 8.04 11.36 -11.56
N THR A 140 8.70 11.75 -12.67
CA THR A 140 9.01 10.84 -13.78
C THR A 140 9.99 9.74 -13.32
N ILE A 141 11.00 10.08 -12.51
CA ILE A 141 11.92 9.10 -11.91
C ILE A 141 11.17 8.23 -10.89
N ALA A 142 10.30 8.82 -10.07
CA ALA A 142 9.51 8.05 -9.09
C ALA A 142 8.57 7.04 -9.76
N ALA A 143 8.12 7.28 -10.98
CA ALA A 143 7.27 6.34 -11.73
C ALA A 143 7.96 5.01 -12.04
N ILE A 144 9.30 4.98 -12.08
CA ILE A 144 10.10 3.78 -12.35
C ILE A 144 10.75 3.18 -11.10
N ASP A 145 10.35 3.60 -9.90
CA ASP A 145 10.89 3.15 -8.61
C ASP A 145 10.67 1.64 -8.36
N GLY A 146 9.71 1.04 -9.06
CA GLY A 146 9.39 -0.40 -9.01
C GLY A 146 10.04 -1.23 -10.12
N ASN A 147 10.99 -0.69 -10.90
CA ASN A 147 11.60 -1.38 -12.02
C ASN A 147 13.10 -1.63 -11.78
N ILE A 148 13.53 -2.89 -11.87
CA ILE A 148 14.93 -3.28 -11.65
C ILE A 148 15.61 -3.57 -12.99
N CYS A 149 16.75 -2.91 -13.23
CA CYS A 149 17.64 -3.19 -14.34
C CYS A 149 19.04 -3.56 -13.84
N ARG A 150 19.63 -4.66 -14.35
CA ARG A 150 20.99 -5.08 -14.01
C ARG A 150 22.03 -4.55 -14.99
N CYS A 151 21.63 -4.23 -16.24
CA CYS A 151 22.57 -4.00 -17.35
C CYS A 151 23.00 -2.53 -17.48
N THR A 152 22.07 -1.57 -17.36
CA THR A 152 22.26 -0.17 -17.77
C THR A 152 22.87 0.72 -16.69
N GLY A 153 22.91 0.29 -15.43
CA GLY A 153 23.33 1.13 -14.30
C GLY A 153 22.42 2.32 -14.02
N TYR A 154 21.19 2.32 -14.57
CA TYR A 154 20.12 3.30 -14.40
C TYR A 154 20.35 4.69 -14.99
N LYS A 155 21.58 5.19 -15.16
CA LYS A 155 21.84 6.56 -15.62
C LYS A 155 21.28 6.88 -17.01
N SER A 156 21.25 5.91 -17.91
CA SER A 156 20.58 6.04 -19.21
C SER A 156 19.06 6.15 -19.06
N LEU A 157 18.45 5.40 -18.10
CA LEU A 157 17.03 5.46 -17.82
C LEU A 157 16.63 6.78 -17.12
N GLU A 158 17.48 7.32 -16.24
CA GLU A 158 17.28 8.65 -15.64
C GLU A 158 17.32 9.76 -16.74
N ARG A 159 18.25 9.65 -17.71
CA ARG A 159 18.28 10.60 -18.86
C ARG A 159 17.04 10.46 -19.74
N ALA A 160 16.60 9.24 -20.03
CA ALA A 160 15.36 8.99 -20.76
C ALA A 160 14.15 9.60 -20.02
N ALA A 161 14.08 9.46 -18.70
CA ALA A 161 13.05 10.09 -17.87
C ALA A 161 13.12 11.62 -17.93
N ALA A 162 14.31 12.22 -17.91
CA ALA A 162 14.49 13.66 -18.05
C ALA A 162 14.04 14.16 -19.44
N LYS A 163 14.39 13.44 -20.51
CA LYS A 163 13.91 13.73 -21.87
C LYS A 163 12.40 13.68 -21.96
N LEU A 164 11.79 12.60 -21.41
CA LEU A 164 10.34 12.45 -21.37
C LEU A 164 9.66 13.56 -20.58
N THR A 165 10.26 14.02 -19.47
CA THR A 165 9.76 15.16 -18.69
C THR A 165 9.63 16.41 -19.54
N ALA A 166 10.63 16.68 -20.39
CA ALA A 166 10.60 17.83 -21.31
C ALA A 166 9.51 17.67 -22.39
N GLU A 167 9.33 16.47 -22.93
CA GLU A 167 8.27 16.19 -23.92
C GLU A 167 6.86 16.31 -23.34
N LEU A 168 6.69 16.08 -22.05
CA LEU A 168 5.42 16.18 -21.31
C LEU A 168 5.16 17.59 -20.74
N ALA A 169 6.05 18.56 -20.95
CA ALA A 169 5.93 19.89 -20.35
C ALA A 169 4.60 20.60 -20.68
N ASP A 170 4.13 20.41 -21.92
CA ASP A 170 2.89 21.00 -22.43
C ASP A 170 1.66 20.08 -22.26
N ARG A 171 1.78 18.96 -21.56
CA ARG A 171 0.68 18.03 -21.33
C ARG A 171 -0.41 18.71 -20.51
N PRO A 172 -1.69 18.74 -20.99
CA PRO A 172 -2.81 19.23 -20.20
C PRO A 172 -2.94 18.49 -18.87
N THR A 173 -3.30 19.19 -17.81
CA THR A 173 -3.56 18.59 -16.50
C THR A 173 -4.88 17.84 -16.46
N GLU A 174 -5.84 18.25 -17.30
CA GLU A 174 -7.15 17.62 -17.43
C GLU A 174 -7.35 17.10 -18.85
N ASN A 175 -8.03 15.96 -18.98
CA ASN A 175 -8.36 15.34 -20.27
C ASN A 175 -7.15 15.17 -21.22
N ALA A 176 -5.99 14.83 -20.65
CA ALA A 176 -4.73 14.69 -21.39
C ALA A 176 -4.76 13.60 -22.49
N LEU A 177 -5.76 12.70 -22.49
CA LEU A 177 -5.78 11.51 -23.34
C LEU A 177 -5.80 11.86 -24.84
N ALA A 178 -6.56 12.88 -25.25
CA ALA A 178 -6.61 13.33 -26.63
C ALA A 178 -5.24 13.86 -27.10
N TRP A 179 -4.60 14.69 -26.28
CA TRP A 179 -3.26 15.22 -26.52
C TRP A 179 -2.21 14.10 -26.59
N LEU A 180 -2.27 13.13 -25.65
CA LEU A 180 -1.35 11.99 -25.61
C LEU A 180 -1.51 11.09 -26.85
N SER A 181 -2.74 10.93 -27.35
CA SER A 181 -3.01 10.18 -28.57
C SER A 181 -2.51 10.93 -29.82
N GLU A 182 -2.72 12.26 -29.90
CA GLU A 182 -2.20 13.11 -30.99
C GLU A 182 -0.66 13.07 -31.01
N LYS A 183 -0.02 13.14 -29.84
CA LYS A 183 1.44 13.07 -29.69
C LYS A 183 1.99 11.63 -29.73
N GLN A 184 1.16 10.65 -30.02
CA GLN A 184 1.53 9.24 -30.18
C GLN A 184 2.13 8.56 -28.93
N PHE A 185 1.86 9.09 -27.72
CA PHE A 185 2.18 8.40 -26.46
C PHE A 185 1.34 7.13 -26.29
N VAL A 186 0.12 7.15 -26.78
CA VAL A 186 -0.81 6.03 -26.79
C VAL A 186 -1.59 5.96 -28.10
N PRO A 187 -2.06 4.77 -28.53
CA PRO A 187 -2.85 4.61 -29.75
C PRO A 187 -4.22 5.30 -29.67
N ALA A 188 -4.79 5.61 -30.83
CA ALA A 188 -6.09 6.27 -30.95
C ALA A 188 -7.27 5.49 -30.31
N TYR A 189 -7.18 4.16 -30.20
CA TYR A 189 -8.25 3.36 -29.60
C TYR A 189 -8.52 3.70 -28.12
N PHE A 190 -7.54 4.28 -27.41
CA PHE A 190 -7.71 4.71 -26.03
C PHE A 190 -8.88 5.68 -25.85
N ALA A 191 -9.12 6.54 -26.83
CA ALA A 191 -10.24 7.49 -26.80
C ALA A 191 -11.62 6.81 -26.72
N GLY A 192 -11.75 5.59 -27.23
CA GLY A 192 -12.99 4.82 -27.21
C GLY A 192 -13.20 3.97 -25.94
N ILE A 193 -12.18 3.82 -25.09
CA ILE A 193 -12.23 2.93 -23.95
C ILE A 193 -13.23 3.38 -22.87
N PRO A 194 -13.40 4.68 -22.52
CA PRO A 194 -14.41 5.07 -21.55
C PRO A 194 -15.81 4.57 -21.90
N ALA A 195 -16.24 4.78 -23.15
CA ALA A 195 -17.54 4.33 -23.63
C ALA A 195 -17.67 2.79 -23.64
N LYS A 196 -16.57 2.06 -23.91
CA LYS A 196 -16.54 0.60 -23.85
C LYS A 196 -16.67 0.09 -22.41
N LEU A 197 -15.94 0.69 -21.46
CA LEU A 197 -15.99 0.31 -20.03
C LEU A 197 -17.38 0.57 -19.43
N ALA A 198 -18.02 1.69 -19.80
CA ALA A 198 -19.36 2.03 -19.32
C ALA A 198 -20.43 0.99 -19.70
N GLN A 199 -20.15 0.15 -20.71
CA GLN A 199 -21.05 -0.93 -21.17
C GLN A 199 -20.83 -2.26 -20.42
N LEU A 200 -19.70 -2.40 -19.68
CA LEU A 200 -19.43 -3.60 -18.90
C LEU A 200 -20.38 -3.65 -17.69
N ARG A 201 -20.94 -4.84 -17.45
CA ARG A 201 -21.82 -5.03 -16.29
C ARG A 201 -21.01 -4.98 -15.02
N PRO A 202 -21.53 -4.36 -13.93
CA PRO A 202 -20.98 -4.55 -12.60
C PRO A 202 -20.93 -6.05 -12.28
N ILE A 203 -19.90 -6.51 -11.55
CA ILE A 203 -19.95 -7.88 -11.00
C ILE A 203 -21.24 -7.97 -10.18
N GLU A 204 -22.14 -8.88 -10.57
CA GLU A 204 -23.15 -9.39 -9.64
C GLU A 204 -22.39 -10.16 -8.54
N THR A 205 -21.78 -9.42 -7.62
CA THR A 205 -21.45 -10.01 -6.34
C THR A 205 -22.79 -10.47 -5.77
N GLN A 206 -22.92 -11.75 -5.45
CA GLN A 206 -23.88 -12.21 -4.46
C GLN A 206 -23.53 -11.57 -3.10
N ALA A 207 -23.54 -10.24 -3.08
CA ALA A 207 -23.75 -9.49 -1.86
C ALA A 207 -25.20 -9.82 -1.50
N THR A 208 -25.40 -10.71 -0.56
CA THR A 208 -26.66 -10.73 0.18
C THR A 208 -27.00 -9.28 0.44
N GLU A 209 -28.22 -8.84 0.09
CA GLU A 209 -28.73 -7.46 0.24
C GLU A 209 -28.45 -6.86 1.63
N ALA A 210 -28.14 -7.70 2.61
CA ALA A 210 -27.65 -7.34 3.93
C ALA A 210 -26.35 -6.51 3.95
N SER A 211 -25.41 -6.66 2.99
CA SER A 211 -24.09 -5.99 3.12
C SER A 211 -24.10 -4.52 2.67
N SER A 212 -24.91 -4.13 1.68
CA SER A 212 -24.99 -2.72 1.25
C SER A 212 -25.88 -1.90 2.19
N ALA A 213 -26.97 -2.48 2.71
CA ALA A 213 -27.80 -1.85 3.72
C ALA A 213 -27.07 -1.69 5.06
N THR A 214 -26.21 -2.66 5.44
CA THR A 214 -25.42 -2.62 6.68
C THR A 214 -24.29 -1.59 6.59
N LEU A 215 -23.65 -1.41 5.44
CA LEU A 215 -22.64 -0.37 5.23
C LEU A 215 -23.25 1.04 5.27
N ALA A 216 -24.45 1.21 4.72
CA ALA A 216 -25.21 2.46 4.84
C ALA A 216 -25.69 2.71 6.29
N ALA A 217 -26.04 1.65 7.03
CA ALA A 217 -26.44 1.72 8.43
C ALA A 217 -25.26 2.04 9.37
N VAL A 218 -24.04 1.55 9.06
CA VAL A 218 -22.83 1.90 9.81
C VAL A 218 -22.50 3.40 9.65
N ALA A 219 -22.66 3.94 8.44
CA ALA A 219 -22.47 5.37 8.21
C ALA A 219 -23.50 6.25 8.95
N THR A 220 -24.74 5.75 9.15
CA THR A 220 -25.81 6.45 9.88
C THR A 220 -25.76 6.20 11.40
N ALA A 221 -25.27 5.07 11.87
CA ALA A 221 -25.15 4.78 13.31
C ALA A 221 -24.05 5.61 14.00
N HIS A 222 -22.98 5.97 13.28
CA HIS A 222 -21.94 6.87 13.80
C HIS A 222 -22.36 8.34 13.86
N ALA A 223 -23.42 8.71 13.13
CA ALA A 223 -24.00 10.07 13.22
C ALA A 223 -24.86 10.27 14.49
N ASN A 224 -25.27 9.20 15.18
CA ASN A 224 -26.17 9.24 16.34
C ASN A 224 -25.48 8.73 17.63
N GLY A 225 -24.38 9.35 17.99
CA GLY A 225 -23.62 9.23 19.24
C GLY A 225 -24.12 8.27 20.33
N GLY A 226 -23.43 7.16 20.50
CA GLY A 226 -23.57 6.24 21.62
C GLY A 226 -22.29 5.49 21.89
N SER A 227 -21.37 6.09 22.63
CA SER A 227 -20.10 5.47 23.05
C SER A 227 -20.28 4.79 24.40
N ALA A 228 -20.08 3.48 24.46
CA ALA A 228 -19.82 2.76 25.70
C ALA A 228 -18.42 2.14 25.60
N VAL A 229 -17.43 2.83 26.15
CA VAL A 229 -16.07 2.31 26.35
C VAL A 229 -16.08 1.46 27.63
N SER A 230 -15.92 0.15 27.50
CA SER A 230 -15.65 -0.72 28.64
C SER A 230 -14.13 -0.80 28.87
N THR A 231 -13.67 -0.16 29.93
CA THR A 231 -12.32 -0.33 30.47
C THR A 231 -12.30 -1.56 31.38
N SER A 232 -11.48 -2.55 31.06
CA SER A 232 -11.18 -3.66 31.96
C SER A 232 -9.71 -3.60 32.36
N PRO A 233 -9.39 -3.60 33.67
CA PRO A 233 -8.01 -3.65 34.12
C PRO A 233 -7.67 -5.10 34.49
N ASN A 234 -6.66 -5.70 33.85
CA ASN A 234 -5.77 -6.69 34.45
C ASN A 234 -4.86 -7.32 33.38
N GLY A 235 -3.56 -7.02 33.48
CA GLY A 235 -2.52 -7.71 32.72
C GLY A 235 -2.09 -9.00 33.41
N PRO A 236 -1.70 -10.03 32.69
CA PRO A 236 -1.01 -11.18 33.27
C PRO A 236 0.51 -11.01 33.21
N THR A 237 1.12 -11.19 34.37
CA THR A 237 2.55 -11.41 34.56
C THR A 237 2.90 -12.87 34.25
N GLY A 238 4.03 -13.08 33.58
CA GLY A 238 4.70 -14.38 33.51
C GLY A 238 4.98 -14.87 32.10
N TYR A 239 6.23 -14.67 31.63
CA TYR A 239 6.77 -15.34 30.45
C TYR A 239 7.74 -16.42 30.91
N ASP A 240 7.35 -17.69 30.72
CA ASP A 240 8.27 -18.82 30.80
C ASP A 240 9.05 -18.97 29.49
N ASN A 241 10.37 -19.01 29.61
CA ASN A 241 11.32 -19.29 28.54
C ASN A 241 11.19 -20.77 28.11
N ALA A 242 10.63 -21.02 26.91
CA ALA A 242 10.76 -22.31 26.24
C ALA A 242 11.66 -22.16 25.02
N GLN A 243 12.73 -22.93 25.05
CA GLN A 243 13.74 -23.05 23.99
C GLN A 243 13.12 -23.44 22.64
N SER A 244 13.43 -22.69 21.59
CA SER A 244 13.03 -22.99 20.23
C SER A 244 13.89 -24.11 19.65
N GLN A 245 13.31 -25.27 19.46
CA GLN A 245 13.82 -26.25 18.48
C GLN A 245 13.29 -25.87 17.10
N ASN A 246 14.22 -25.76 16.15
CA ASN A 246 13.91 -25.57 14.73
C ASN A 246 13.19 -26.81 14.19
N ASP A 247 11.90 -26.73 14.08
CA ASP A 247 11.10 -27.70 13.36
C ASP A 247 10.44 -26.99 12.18
N HIS A 248 10.91 -27.26 10.95
CA HIS A 248 10.25 -26.90 9.72
C HIS A 248 9.00 -27.79 9.52
N GLY A 249 8.13 -27.81 10.53
CA GLY A 249 6.84 -28.45 10.44
C GLY A 249 5.91 -27.58 9.61
N HIS A 250 5.45 -28.10 8.49
CA HIS A 250 4.28 -27.57 7.79
C HIS A 250 3.15 -27.39 8.82
N SER A 251 2.94 -26.17 9.25
CA SER A 251 1.77 -25.79 10.06
C SER A 251 0.53 -26.24 9.27
N SER A 252 -0.20 -27.20 9.80
CA SER A 252 -1.53 -27.57 9.30
C SER A 252 -2.48 -26.40 9.54
N ILE A 253 -2.45 -25.43 8.61
CA ILE A 253 -3.38 -24.31 8.56
C ILE A 253 -4.74 -24.93 8.24
N ARG A 254 -5.69 -24.85 9.17
CA ARG A 254 -7.08 -25.24 8.91
C ARG A 254 -7.56 -24.47 7.69
N PRO A 255 -8.20 -25.10 6.69
CA PRO A 255 -8.69 -24.40 5.53
C PRO A 255 -9.67 -23.31 5.98
N PHE A 256 -9.35 -22.06 5.69
CA PHE A 256 -10.29 -20.95 5.86
C PHE A 256 -11.50 -21.22 4.96
N THR A 257 -12.69 -21.09 5.47
CA THR A 257 -13.91 -21.27 4.70
C THR A 257 -14.04 -20.23 3.59
N HIS A 258 -13.43 -19.04 3.74
CA HIS A 258 -13.37 -17.99 2.71
C HIS A 258 -12.10 -17.14 2.90
N SER A 259 -11.32 -16.95 1.83
CA SER A 259 -10.22 -15.98 1.83
C SER A 259 -10.68 -14.65 1.25
N LEU A 260 -10.36 -13.54 1.93
CA LEU A 260 -10.58 -12.18 1.46
C LEU A 260 -9.29 -11.66 0.83
N VAL A 261 -9.38 -11.22 -0.43
CA VAL A 261 -8.23 -10.70 -1.17
C VAL A 261 -8.51 -9.25 -1.58
N GLY A 262 -7.67 -8.34 -1.10
CA GLY A 262 -7.64 -6.94 -1.54
C GLY A 262 -6.81 -6.78 -2.80
N GLY A 263 -5.73 -6.00 -2.76
CA GLY A 263 -4.83 -5.80 -3.89
C GLY A 263 -4.00 -7.01 -4.29
N GLY A 264 -3.90 -8.04 -3.44
CA GLY A 264 -3.20 -9.29 -3.76
C GLY A 264 -1.70 -9.30 -3.48
N THR A 265 -1.08 -8.16 -3.20
CA THR A 265 0.37 -7.94 -3.15
C THR A 265 1.16 -8.82 -2.17
N ASP A 266 0.52 -9.37 -1.16
CA ASP A 266 1.12 -10.32 -0.21
C ASP A 266 0.60 -11.75 -0.45
N LEU A 267 -0.73 -11.90 -0.57
CA LEU A 267 -1.37 -13.21 -0.67
C LEU A 267 -0.99 -13.97 -1.94
N LEU A 268 -0.86 -13.29 -3.09
CA LEU A 268 -0.44 -13.95 -4.33
C LEU A 268 1.04 -14.34 -4.34
N VAL A 269 1.86 -13.70 -3.51
CA VAL A 269 3.26 -14.14 -3.30
C VAL A 269 3.30 -15.41 -2.46
N GLN A 270 2.53 -15.46 -1.37
CA GLN A 270 2.64 -16.52 -0.38
C GLN A 270 1.77 -17.75 -0.68
N ARG A 271 0.59 -17.56 -1.31
CA ARG A 271 -0.47 -18.58 -1.36
C ARG A 271 -1.19 -18.63 -2.71
N LEU A 272 -0.52 -18.31 -3.84
CA LEU A 272 -1.15 -18.23 -5.16
C LEU A 272 -1.90 -19.52 -5.54
N GLU A 273 -1.23 -20.67 -5.45
CA GLU A 273 -1.82 -21.94 -5.87
C GLU A 273 -3.02 -22.33 -4.99
N GLU A 274 -2.91 -22.13 -3.68
CA GLU A 274 -4.00 -22.38 -2.75
C GLU A 274 -5.22 -21.50 -3.07
N LEU A 275 -5.01 -20.20 -3.26
CA LEU A 275 -6.09 -19.26 -3.56
C LEU A 275 -6.75 -19.55 -4.92
N ARG A 276 -5.98 -20.00 -5.90
CA ARG A 276 -6.49 -20.36 -7.22
C ARG A 276 -7.42 -21.57 -7.17
N GLU A 277 -7.13 -22.53 -6.31
CA GLU A 277 -7.91 -23.76 -6.14
C GLU A 277 -9.04 -23.62 -5.11
N GLN A 278 -8.95 -22.65 -4.21
CA GLN A 278 -9.89 -22.47 -3.12
C GLN A 278 -11.25 -21.97 -3.62
N PRO A 279 -12.36 -22.72 -3.36
CA PRO A 279 -13.70 -22.21 -3.61
C PRO A 279 -14.03 -21.06 -2.65
N GLY A 280 -14.74 -20.05 -3.12
CA GLY A 280 -15.26 -18.97 -2.28
C GLY A 280 -14.26 -17.86 -1.95
N VAL A 281 -13.17 -17.72 -2.69
CA VAL A 281 -12.31 -16.52 -2.61
C VAL A 281 -13.14 -15.28 -2.95
N ARG A 282 -13.13 -14.29 -2.05
CA ARG A 282 -13.83 -13.03 -2.23
C ARG A 282 -12.83 -11.90 -2.46
N LEU A 283 -12.95 -11.24 -3.61
CA LEU A 283 -12.18 -10.04 -3.93
C LEU A 283 -12.89 -8.84 -3.34
N ILE A 284 -12.17 -8.06 -2.51
CA ILE A 284 -12.73 -6.90 -1.82
C ILE A 284 -12.14 -5.57 -2.33
N PHE A 285 -11.21 -5.62 -3.27
CA PHE A 285 -10.47 -4.45 -3.75
C PHE A 285 -11.39 -3.39 -4.36
N ASP A 286 -12.36 -3.81 -5.17
CA ASP A 286 -13.29 -2.93 -5.89
C ASP A 286 -14.72 -2.94 -5.31
N GLN A 287 -14.90 -3.49 -4.11
CA GLN A 287 -16.22 -3.49 -3.48
C GLN A 287 -16.64 -2.06 -3.11
N PRO A 288 -17.90 -1.67 -3.39
CA PRO A 288 -18.44 -0.37 -3.01
C PRO A 288 -18.27 -0.09 -1.52
N GLY A 289 -17.92 1.15 -1.17
CA GLY A 289 -17.72 1.59 0.22
C GLY A 289 -16.43 1.10 0.89
N ARG A 290 -15.60 0.30 0.20
CA ARG A 290 -14.32 -0.18 0.75
C ARG A 290 -13.14 0.73 0.46
N ARG A 291 -13.29 1.72 -0.41
CA ARG A 291 -12.30 2.73 -0.73
C ARG A 291 -12.78 4.11 -0.30
N GLY A 292 -11.84 5.03 -0.18
CA GLY A 292 -12.08 6.43 0.11
C GLY A 292 -11.58 6.86 1.47
N ILE A 293 -11.44 8.17 1.62
CA ILE A 293 -10.90 8.83 2.81
C ILE A 293 -11.87 9.96 3.12
N ARG A 294 -12.36 10.02 4.35
CA ARG A 294 -13.27 11.06 4.80
C ARG A 294 -12.88 11.62 6.16
N HIS A 295 -13.21 12.87 6.39
CA HIS A 295 -13.12 13.51 7.70
C HIS A 295 -14.53 13.59 8.30
N GLU A 296 -14.71 13.05 9.48
CA GLU A 296 -15.98 13.07 10.19
C GLU A 296 -16.11 14.30 11.08
N THR A 297 -17.33 14.68 11.35
CA THR A 297 -17.65 15.79 12.27
C THR A 297 -17.17 15.54 13.71
N THR A 298 -16.89 14.29 14.03
CA THR A 298 -16.29 13.84 15.30
C THR A 298 -14.81 14.21 15.45
N GLY A 299 -14.19 14.79 14.43
CA GLY A 299 -12.75 15.06 14.39
C GLY A 299 -11.91 13.82 14.08
N ARG A 300 -12.52 12.83 13.43
CA ARG A 300 -11.88 11.57 13.06
C ARG A 300 -11.68 11.48 11.55
N VAL A 301 -10.54 10.94 11.12
CA VAL A 301 -10.32 10.54 9.73
C VAL A 301 -10.63 9.06 9.59
N VAL A 302 -11.42 8.71 8.59
CA VAL A 302 -11.82 7.32 8.33
C VAL A 302 -11.46 6.93 6.91
N LEU A 303 -10.86 5.74 6.78
CA LEU A 303 -10.45 5.12 5.52
C LEU A 303 -11.28 3.86 5.30
N GLY A 304 -11.72 3.63 4.07
CA GLY A 304 -12.22 2.30 3.69
C GLY A 304 -11.08 1.27 3.67
N ALA A 305 -11.36 0.03 4.01
CA ALA A 305 -10.34 -1.03 4.17
C ALA A 305 -9.50 -1.29 2.90
N ALA A 306 -10.07 -1.08 1.70
CA ALA A 306 -9.39 -1.24 0.43
C ALA A 306 -8.71 0.05 -0.07
N THR A 307 -8.64 1.12 0.75
CA THR A 307 -7.87 2.32 0.43
C THR A 307 -6.41 1.96 0.24
N THR A 308 -5.83 2.35 -0.89
CA THR A 308 -4.44 2.03 -1.24
C THR A 308 -3.45 3.07 -0.70
N ALA A 309 -2.17 2.70 -0.62
CA ALA A 309 -1.11 3.62 -0.25
C ALA A 309 -1.01 4.81 -1.24
N SER A 310 -1.27 4.59 -2.55
CA SER A 310 -1.34 5.67 -3.53
C SER A 310 -2.51 6.62 -3.27
N GLN A 311 -3.67 6.11 -2.89
CA GLN A 311 -4.81 6.98 -2.52
C GLN A 311 -4.54 7.83 -1.27
N LEU A 312 -3.76 7.32 -0.30
CA LEU A 312 -3.27 8.15 0.82
C LEU A 312 -2.36 9.27 0.31
N LEU A 313 -1.42 8.93 -0.59
CA LEU A 313 -0.47 9.88 -1.18
C LEU A 313 -1.17 10.99 -1.98
N GLU A 314 -2.24 10.65 -2.69
CA GLU A 314 -2.97 11.56 -3.59
C GLU A 314 -4.06 12.37 -2.86
N SER A 315 -4.43 11.99 -1.65
CA SER A 315 -5.49 12.65 -0.87
C SER A 315 -5.08 14.03 -0.39
N ASP A 316 -5.82 15.07 -0.82
CA ASP A 316 -5.62 16.44 -0.33
C ASP A 316 -5.88 16.54 1.18
N LEU A 317 -6.89 15.82 1.69
CA LEU A 317 -7.17 15.74 3.12
C LEU A 317 -5.95 15.21 3.90
N MET A 318 -5.37 14.09 3.45
CA MET A 318 -4.22 13.50 4.12
C MET A 318 -2.97 14.39 4.04
N ARG A 319 -2.74 15.03 2.89
CA ARG A 319 -1.62 15.98 2.72
C ARG A 319 -1.80 17.24 3.56
N GLY A 320 -3.04 17.70 3.74
CA GLY A 320 -3.36 18.83 4.62
C GLY A 320 -3.12 18.52 6.09
N LEU A 321 -3.44 17.31 6.55
CA LEU A 321 -3.26 16.86 7.92
C LEU A 321 -1.80 16.44 8.23
N LEU A 322 -1.12 15.86 7.26
CA LEU A 322 0.23 15.31 7.37
C LEU A 322 1.09 15.80 6.18
N PRO A 323 1.62 17.03 6.22
CA PRO A 323 2.30 17.66 5.07
C PRO A 323 3.50 16.85 4.54
N HIS A 324 4.18 16.10 5.42
CA HIS A 324 5.34 15.27 5.05
C HIS A 324 4.96 13.85 4.61
N LEU A 325 3.67 13.47 4.62
CA LEU A 325 3.21 12.15 4.22
C LEU A 325 3.72 11.70 2.84
N PRO A 326 3.79 12.58 1.80
CA PRO A 326 4.35 12.18 0.52
C PRO A 326 5.80 11.67 0.57
N GLN A 327 6.61 12.23 1.48
CA GLN A 327 8.00 11.79 1.67
C GLN A 327 8.05 10.41 2.33
N TYR A 328 7.21 10.17 3.33
CA TYR A 328 7.13 8.89 4.05
C TYR A 328 6.60 7.77 3.16
N LEU A 329 5.54 8.03 2.38
CA LEU A 329 4.94 7.03 1.50
C LEU A 329 5.85 6.63 0.32
N LYS A 330 6.78 7.49 -0.10
CA LYS A 330 7.82 7.12 -1.07
C LYS A 330 8.77 6.03 -0.56
N LEU A 331 8.92 5.89 0.75
CA LEU A 331 9.71 4.83 1.39
C LEU A 331 8.94 3.50 1.48
N VAL A 332 7.62 3.52 1.26
CA VAL A 332 6.74 2.35 1.31
C VAL A 332 6.69 1.70 -0.06
N SER A 333 7.23 0.51 -0.20
CA SER A 333 7.17 -0.31 -1.43
C SER A 333 7.60 0.46 -2.71
N SER A 334 7.01 0.12 -3.84
CA SER A 334 7.16 0.79 -5.14
C SER A 334 5.83 1.36 -5.61
N THR A 335 5.86 2.26 -6.59
CA THR A 335 4.65 2.83 -7.19
C THR A 335 3.64 1.77 -7.64
N PRO A 336 4.00 0.72 -8.42
CA PRO A 336 3.05 -0.31 -8.80
C PRO A 336 2.45 -1.09 -7.62
N ILE A 337 3.21 -1.29 -6.55
CA ILE A 337 2.72 -1.96 -5.34
C ILE A 337 1.84 -1.01 -4.51
N ARG A 338 2.21 0.28 -4.38
CA ARG A 338 1.37 1.28 -3.69
C ARG A 338 0.00 1.45 -4.35
N ASN A 339 -0.08 1.28 -5.67
CA ASN A 339 -1.34 1.34 -6.43
C ASN A 339 -2.30 0.19 -6.09
N MET A 340 -1.79 -0.92 -5.55
CA MET A 340 -2.56 -2.11 -5.20
C MET A 340 -2.61 -2.39 -3.70
N GLY A 341 -1.50 -2.15 -2.99
CA GLY A 341 -1.36 -2.46 -1.57
C GLY A 341 -2.33 -1.64 -0.73
N THR A 342 -3.26 -2.32 -0.05
CA THR A 342 -4.27 -1.67 0.79
C THR A 342 -3.79 -1.48 2.22
N VAL A 343 -4.26 -0.43 2.89
CA VAL A 343 -3.91 -0.15 4.28
C VAL A 343 -4.33 -1.31 5.19
N ALA A 344 -5.58 -1.79 5.07
CA ALA A 344 -6.03 -2.93 5.86
C ALA A 344 -5.25 -4.22 5.52
N GLY A 345 -4.87 -4.43 4.24
CA GLY A 345 -4.02 -5.56 3.84
C GLY A 345 -2.68 -5.56 4.56
N ASN A 346 -2.06 -4.39 4.71
CA ASN A 346 -0.81 -4.22 5.47
C ASN A 346 -1.00 -4.60 6.95
N PHE A 347 -2.10 -4.16 7.58
CA PHE A 347 -2.40 -4.49 8.98
C PHE A 347 -2.65 -5.98 9.18
N ILE A 348 -3.49 -6.59 8.32
CA ILE A 348 -3.84 -8.02 8.41
C ILE A 348 -2.65 -8.93 8.07
N ASN A 349 -1.73 -8.50 7.23
CA ASN A 349 -0.47 -9.22 7.02
C ASN A 349 0.32 -9.39 8.32
N GLY A 350 0.18 -8.46 9.28
CA GLY A 350 0.79 -8.57 10.61
C GLY A 350 2.32 -8.67 10.56
N SER A 351 2.94 -8.01 9.57
CA SER A 351 4.40 -7.95 9.49
C SER A 351 4.98 -7.13 10.65
N PRO A 352 5.97 -7.66 11.40
CA PRO A 352 6.61 -6.88 12.47
C PRO A 352 7.25 -5.56 12.02
N ILE A 353 7.41 -5.37 10.71
CA ILE A 353 8.07 -4.21 10.08
C ILE A 353 7.18 -3.56 9.02
N GLY A 354 5.85 -3.69 9.15
CA GLY A 354 4.90 -3.09 8.22
C GLY A 354 4.90 -1.57 8.31
N ASP A 355 5.44 -0.86 7.31
CA ASP A 355 5.61 0.60 7.33
C ASP A 355 4.28 1.34 7.61
N LEU A 356 3.19 1.00 6.88
CA LEU A 356 1.88 1.62 7.14
C LEU A 356 1.38 1.31 8.53
N THR A 357 1.54 0.07 9.01
CA THR A 357 1.15 -0.30 10.38
C THR A 357 1.84 0.58 11.41
N ILE A 358 3.15 0.80 11.27
CA ILE A 358 3.93 1.64 12.21
C ILE A 358 3.45 3.08 12.18
N MET A 359 3.18 3.66 11.00
CA MET A 359 2.62 5.00 10.89
C MET A 359 1.27 5.11 11.61
N PHE A 360 0.37 4.17 11.37
CA PHE A 360 -0.99 4.21 11.92
C PHE A 360 -1.05 3.87 13.41
N LEU A 361 -0.12 3.09 13.95
CA LEU A 361 0.04 2.91 15.41
C LEU A 361 0.35 4.26 16.10
N ALA A 362 1.28 5.04 15.55
CA ALA A 362 1.60 6.37 16.09
C ALA A 362 0.45 7.36 15.91
N LEU A 363 -0.36 7.25 14.84
CA LEU A 363 -1.57 8.06 14.68
C LEU A 363 -2.70 7.67 15.63
N GLY A 364 -2.58 6.56 16.38
CA GLY A 364 -3.60 6.08 17.31
C GLY A 364 -4.81 5.48 16.59
N ALA A 365 -4.57 4.73 15.53
CA ALA A 365 -5.62 4.15 14.71
C ALA A 365 -6.33 2.99 15.40
N SER A 366 -7.57 2.76 14.95
CA SER A 366 -8.39 1.59 15.24
C SER A 366 -8.92 0.98 13.93
N VAL A 367 -9.35 -0.26 13.98
CA VAL A 367 -10.01 -0.96 12.89
C VAL A 367 -11.44 -1.30 13.26
N THR A 368 -12.38 -1.14 12.32
CA THR A 368 -13.73 -1.65 12.43
C THR A 368 -13.78 -3.02 11.79
N LEU A 369 -14.14 -4.02 12.56
CA LEU A 369 -14.34 -5.40 12.15
C LEU A 369 -15.83 -5.66 11.93
N LEU A 370 -16.18 -6.32 10.82
CA LEU A 370 -17.52 -6.76 10.46
C LEU A 370 -17.53 -8.29 10.41
N ASP A 371 -18.42 -8.94 11.16
CA ASP A 371 -18.60 -10.39 11.14
C ASP A 371 -19.55 -10.87 10.03
N ALA A 372 -19.73 -12.18 9.92
CA ALA A 372 -20.62 -12.79 8.94
C ALA A 372 -22.12 -12.53 9.23
N ALA A 373 -22.49 -12.18 10.46
CA ALA A 373 -23.86 -11.82 10.86
C ALA A 373 -24.20 -10.35 10.60
N GLY A 374 -23.19 -9.53 10.19
CA GLY A 374 -23.36 -8.10 9.95
C GLY A 374 -23.15 -7.24 11.19
N ALA A 375 -22.71 -7.82 12.33
CA ALA A 375 -22.36 -7.04 13.50
C ALA A 375 -20.95 -6.43 13.37
N THR A 376 -20.79 -5.22 13.89
CA THR A 376 -19.50 -4.52 13.87
C THR A 376 -18.95 -4.33 15.26
N ARG A 377 -17.62 -4.37 15.38
CA ARG A 377 -16.90 -3.94 16.57
C ARG A 377 -15.66 -3.14 16.20
N GLU A 378 -15.30 -2.21 17.06
CA GLU A 378 -14.06 -1.45 16.90
C GLU A 378 -12.96 -2.07 17.79
N LEU A 379 -11.73 -2.08 17.27
CA LEU A 379 -10.55 -2.59 17.97
C LEU A 379 -9.40 -1.62 17.74
N ALA A 380 -8.73 -1.19 18.82
CA ALA A 380 -7.54 -0.38 18.69
C ALA A 380 -6.45 -1.16 17.92
N LEU A 381 -5.71 -0.48 17.04
CA LEU A 381 -4.73 -1.15 16.18
C LEU A 381 -3.65 -1.94 16.95
N PRO A 382 -3.13 -1.46 18.10
CA PRO A 382 -2.19 -2.26 18.90
C PRO A 382 -2.78 -3.59 19.37
N ASP A 383 -4.07 -3.61 19.71
CA ASP A 383 -4.75 -4.81 20.25
C ASP A 383 -5.08 -5.84 19.15
N LEU A 384 -4.90 -5.46 17.87
CA LEU A 384 -5.07 -6.39 16.77
C LEU A 384 -4.00 -7.50 16.76
N TYR A 385 -2.81 -7.26 17.34
CA TYR A 385 -1.65 -8.14 17.24
C TYR A 385 -1.42 -8.94 18.53
N LEU A 386 -1.83 -10.20 18.55
CA LEU A 386 -1.66 -11.13 19.71
C LEU A 386 -0.28 -11.81 19.71
N GLY A 387 0.47 -11.78 18.61
CA GLY A 387 1.75 -12.43 18.44
C GLY A 387 2.11 -12.54 16.96
N TYR A 388 3.26 -13.13 16.67
CA TYR A 388 3.73 -13.24 15.28
C TYR A 388 2.68 -13.94 14.40
N LYS A 389 2.16 -13.19 13.39
CA LYS A 389 1.09 -13.64 12.49
C LYS A 389 -0.21 -14.10 13.19
N LYS A 390 -0.44 -13.71 14.44
CA LYS A 390 -1.68 -13.98 15.17
C LYS A 390 -2.45 -12.69 15.42
N LEU A 391 -3.70 -12.67 14.99
CA LEU A 391 -4.56 -11.48 15.08
C LEU A 391 -5.75 -11.72 16.00
N ALA A 392 -6.21 -10.66 16.68
CA ALA A 392 -7.39 -10.62 17.55
C ALA A 392 -8.70 -10.47 16.75
N LYS A 393 -8.78 -11.11 15.59
CA LYS A 393 -10.00 -11.17 14.78
C LYS A 393 -10.44 -12.62 14.57
N ALA A 394 -11.75 -12.86 14.55
CA ALA A 394 -12.30 -14.16 14.19
C ALA A 394 -12.10 -14.48 12.69
N ALA A 395 -12.25 -15.74 12.32
CA ALA A 395 -12.03 -16.20 10.94
C ALA A 395 -13.04 -15.58 9.95
N ASP A 396 -14.26 -15.32 10.40
CA ASP A 396 -15.36 -14.73 9.65
C ASP A 396 -15.40 -13.20 9.70
N GLU A 397 -14.60 -12.57 10.55
CA GLU A 397 -14.49 -11.11 10.59
C GLU A 397 -13.63 -10.56 9.47
N GLN A 398 -13.99 -9.38 8.97
CA GLN A 398 -13.22 -8.62 7.99
C GLN A 398 -13.07 -7.18 8.44
N VAL A 399 -11.92 -6.57 8.18
CA VAL A 399 -11.75 -5.11 8.34
C VAL A 399 -12.59 -4.41 7.28
N VAL A 400 -13.42 -3.47 7.71
CA VAL A 400 -14.25 -2.66 6.82
C VAL A 400 -13.79 -1.21 6.77
N GLU A 401 -13.32 -0.67 7.88
CA GLU A 401 -12.84 0.71 8.01
C GLU A 401 -11.62 0.77 8.94
N ILE A 402 -10.86 1.84 8.79
CA ILE A 402 -9.74 2.24 9.64
C ILE A 402 -9.99 3.67 10.04
N GLY A 403 -10.02 3.96 11.35
CA GLY A 403 -10.22 5.30 11.84
C GLY A 403 -9.08 5.76 12.74
N PHE A 404 -8.75 7.05 12.72
CA PHE A 404 -7.79 7.66 13.66
C PHE A 404 -8.17 9.11 13.96
N PRO A 405 -7.79 9.65 15.13
CA PRO A 405 -8.00 11.07 15.45
C PRO A 405 -7.29 11.97 14.45
N ALA A 406 -7.97 12.96 13.88
CA ALA A 406 -7.33 13.94 13.01
C ALA A 406 -6.26 14.70 13.81
N PRO A 407 -5.01 14.80 13.32
CA PRO A 407 -4.01 15.67 13.93
C PRO A 407 -4.50 17.12 13.99
N LEU A 408 -4.25 17.79 15.09
CA LEU A 408 -4.57 19.21 15.25
C LEU A 408 -3.42 20.07 14.75
N ALA A 409 -3.71 21.36 14.53
CA ALA A 409 -2.66 22.32 14.22
C ALA A 409 -1.62 22.36 15.37
N GLY A 410 -0.34 22.20 15.03
CA GLY A 410 0.76 22.13 16.00
C GLY A 410 1.10 20.72 16.47
N ASP A 411 0.30 19.70 16.14
CA ASP A 411 0.72 18.32 16.34
C ASP A 411 1.88 17.99 15.41
N PHE A 412 2.82 17.21 15.92
CA PHE A 412 3.95 16.71 15.15
C PHE A 412 3.76 15.23 14.81
N PHE A 413 4.02 14.89 13.56
CA PHE A 413 4.08 13.50 13.10
C PHE A 413 5.32 13.30 12.23
N HIS A 414 6.09 12.27 12.56
CA HIS A 414 7.30 11.92 11.80
C HIS A 414 7.43 10.41 11.67
N PHE A 415 7.90 9.95 10.50
CA PHE A 415 8.20 8.55 10.21
C PHE A 415 9.59 8.42 9.62
N GLU A 416 10.36 7.47 10.12
CA GLU A 416 11.68 7.13 9.65
C GLU A 416 11.84 5.64 9.41
N LYS A 417 12.66 5.31 8.41
CA LYS A 417 12.92 3.94 7.98
C LYS A 417 14.39 3.74 7.66
N VAL A 418 14.99 2.73 8.27
CA VAL A 418 16.34 2.27 7.90
C VAL A 418 16.24 0.97 7.11
N SER A 419 16.76 0.98 5.89
CA SER A 419 16.79 -0.14 4.97
C SER A 419 18.06 -0.13 4.13
N LYS A 420 18.39 -1.23 3.46
CA LYS A 420 19.59 -1.34 2.62
C LYS A 420 19.51 -0.52 1.33
N ARG A 421 18.29 -0.27 0.85
CA ARG A 421 17.98 0.55 -0.33
C ARG A 421 16.95 1.62 0.07
N THR A 422 16.97 2.78 -0.57
CA THR A 422 16.01 3.85 -0.28
C THR A 422 14.58 3.46 -0.65
N HIS A 423 14.41 2.80 -1.80
CA HIS A 423 13.10 2.39 -2.31
C HIS A 423 13.02 0.87 -2.45
N LEU A 424 11.80 0.35 -2.48
CA LEU A 424 11.50 -1.06 -2.72
C LEU A 424 12.33 -1.98 -1.80
N ASP A 425 12.36 -1.66 -0.51
CA ASP A 425 13.09 -2.47 0.47
C ASP A 425 12.31 -2.62 1.77
N ILE A 426 12.52 -3.74 2.42
CA ILE A 426 11.96 -4.03 3.74
C ILE A 426 12.88 -3.41 4.80
N ALA A 427 12.31 -2.70 5.78
CA ALA A 427 13.08 -2.08 6.82
C ALA A 427 13.91 -3.08 7.65
N SER A 428 15.12 -2.68 8.06
CA SER A 428 15.80 -3.29 9.20
C SER A 428 15.09 -2.89 10.50
N VAL A 429 14.83 -1.58 10.62
CA VAL A 429 14.02 -0.95 11.67
C VAL A 429 13.28 0.22 11.06
N ASN A 430 12.03 0.44 11.44
CA ASN A 430 11.28 1.64 11.16
C ASN A 430 10.60 2.16 12.44
N SER A 431 10.31 3.44 12.50
CA SER A 431 9.68 4.07 13.66
C SER A 431 8.82 5.25 13.22
N ALA A 432 7.75 5.51 13.96
CA ALA A 432 6.96 6.71 13.85
C ALA A 432 6.70 7.32 15.22
N ALA A 433 6.66 8.65 15.27
CA ALA A 433 6.33 9.41 16.47
C ALA A 433 5.23 10.44 16.16
N TRP A 434 4.27 10.54 17.06
CA TRP A 434 3.29 11.60 17.10
C TRP A 434 3.36 12.28 18.47
N LEU A 435 3.52 13.61 18.46
CA LEU A 435 3.69 14.40 19.68
C LEU A 435 2.76 15.62 19.63
N ARG A 436 2.23 15.98 20.81
CA ARG A 436 1.63 17.27 21.09
C ARG A 436 2.40 17.93 22.21
N VAL A 437 2.95 19.10 21.93
CA VAL A 437 3.77 19.85 22.89
C VAL A 437 3.15 21.24 23.10
N GLU A 438 2.94 21.61 24.35
CA GLU A 438 2.42 22.94 24.73
C GLU A 438 3.33 23.53 25.80
N ASN A 439 3.78 24.76 25.59
CA ASN A 439 4.70 25.48 26.49
C ASN A 439 5.98 24.68 26.86
N GLY A 440 6.54 23.95 25.88
CA GLY A 440 7.74 23.12 26.10
C GLY A 440 7.49 21.79 26.81
N VAL A 441 6.23 21.46 27.17
CA VAL A 441 5.86 20.21 27.85
C VAL A 441 5.11 19.30 26.89
N ILE A 442 5.51 18.03 26.85
CA ILE A 442 4.87 16.99 26.03
C ILE A 442 3.54 16.61 26.67
N GLN A 443 2.42 17.05 26.06
CA GLN A 443 1.08 16.78 26.55
C GLN A 443 0.59 15.39 26.17
N GLN A 444 0.96 14.94 24.98
CA GLN A 444 0.63 13.62 24.47
C GLN A 444 1.78 13.10 23.60
N ALA A 445 1.99 11.81 23.63
CA ALA A 445 3.00 11.13 22.83
C ALA A 445 2.53 9.74 22.42
N ARG A 446 2.81 9.34 21.21
CA ARG A 446 2.73 7.96 20.71
C ARG A 446 3.97 7.68 19.88
N VAL A 447 4.73 6.69 20.29
CA VAL A 447 5.92 6.20 19.58
C VAL A 447 5.67 4.75 19.19
N SER A 448 5.91 4.42 17.95
CA SER A 448 5.77 3.07 17.42
C SER A 448 7.06 2.61 16.75
N ALA A 449 7.31 1.31 16.71
CA ALA A 449 8.51 0.76 16.12
C ALA A 449 8.26 -0.62 15.50
N GLY A 450 8.95 -0.88 14.39
CA GLY A 450 8.96 -2.16 13.69
C GLY A 450 10.36 -2.77 13.60
N GLY A 451 10.43 -4.10 13.54
CA GLY A 451 11.69 -4.85 13.48
C GLY A 451 12.36 -5.07 14.84
N VAL A 452 11.71 -4.68 15.92
CA VAL A 452 12.26 -4.70 17.29
C VAL A 452 11.46 -5.57 18.26
N GLY A 453 10.50 -6.32 17.74
CA GLY A 453 9.65 -7.27 18.48
C GLY A 453 8.97 -8.25 17.53
N PRO A 454 8.19 -9.21 18.04
CA PRO A 454 7.50 -10.22 17.24
C PRO A 454 6.30 -9.66 16.44
N VAL A 455 5.83 -8.46 16.79
CA VAL A 455 4.71 -7.74 16.19
C VAL A 455 5.10 -6.29 15.90
N PRO A 456 4.38 -5.56 15.05
CA PRO A 456 4.52 -4.10 15.00
C PRO A 456 4.10 -3.52 16.36
N MET A 457 4.95 -2.69 16.97
CA MET A 457 4.79 -2.28 18.36
C MET A 457 4.37 -0.81 18.47
N LEU A 458 3.31 -0.54 19.25
CA LEU A 458 3.17 0.74 19.93
C LEU A 458 4.00 0.65 21.21
N LEU A 459 4.99 1.53 21.37
CA LEU A 459 5.86 1.58 22.54
C LEU A 459 5.12 2.31 23.67
N ALA A 460 4.23 1.59 24.33
CA ALA A 460 3.28 2.16 25.28
C ALA A 460 3.96 2.73 26.52
N ARG A 461 5.01 2.04 27.05
CA ARG A 461 5.78 2.50 28.20
C ARG A 461 6.60 3.75 27.86
N THR A 462 7.26 3.76 26.70
CA THR A 462 8.00 4.92 26.20
C THR A 462 7.08 6.12 25.97
N SER A 463 5.94 5.88 25.32
CA SER A 463 4.94 6.92 25.08
C SER A 463 4.40 7.52 26.38
N ALA A 464 4.05 6.69 27.35
CA ALA A 464 3.56 7.14 28.67
C ALA A 464 4.67 7.88 29.47
N PHE A 465 5.93 7.44 29.35
CA PHE A 465 7.05 8.10 30.00
C PHE A 465 7.24 9.54 29.51
N LEU A 466 7.05 9.81 28.24
CA LEU A 466 7.22 11.14 27.64
C LEU A 466 6.16 12.15 28.11
N VAL A 467 4.94 11.70 28.39
CA VAL A 467 3.81 12.59 28.75
C VAL A 467 4.07 13.31 30.09
N GLY A 468 3.83 14.62 30.11
CA GLY A 468 4.02 15.51 31.25
C GLY A 468 5.47 15.93 31.47
N ARG A 469 6.41 15.55 30.60
CA ARG A 469 7.82 15.92 30.70
C ARG A 469 8.14 17.11 29.81
N GLU A 470 9.12 17.87 30.23
CA GLU A 470 9.71 18.93 29.41
C GLU A 470 10.42 18.31 28.20
N LEU A 471 10.31 18.95 27.05
CA LEU A 471 11.04 18.61 25.85
C LEU A 471 12.49 19.02 25.98
N SER A 472 13.34 18.10 26.44
CA SER A 472 14.76 18.35 26.69
C SER A 472 15.60 17.13 26.28
N VAL A 473 16.93 17.34 26.19
CA VAL A 473 17.90 16.27 25.90
C VAL A 473 17.81 15.16 26.96
N GLU A 474 17.74 15.53 28.24
CA GLU A 474 17.63 14.57 29.33
C GLU A 474 16.37 13.72 29.24
N THR A 475 15.24 14.31 28.84
CA THR A 475 13.99 13.58 28.64
C THR A 475 14.15 12.58 27.51
N VAL A 476 14.79 12.94 26.39
CA VAL A 476 14.99 12.04 25.24
C VAL A 476 15.95 10.90 25.60
N LEU A 477 17.05 11.19 26.32
CA LEU A 477 17.99 10.17 26.80
C LEU A 477 17.29 9.18 27.77
N ALA A 478 16.52 9.68 28.72
CA ALA A 478 15.79 8.84 29.66
C ALA A 478 14.67 8.03 28.96
N ALA A 479 14.00 8.61 27.96
CA ALA A 479 13.02 7.89 27.14
C ALA A 479 13.67 6.73 26.37
N ASN A 480 14.93 6.91 25.89
CA ASN A 480 15.67 5.82 25.24
C ASN A 480 15.89 4.65 26.20
N GLU A 481 16.24 4.88 27.46
CA GLU A 481 16.42 3.80 28.43
C GLU A 481 15.11 2.99 28.64
N VAL A 482 13.97 3.68 28.75
CA VAL A 482 12.66 3.03 28.84
C VAL A 482 12.37 2.22 27.58
N MET A 483 12.64 2.79 26.41
CA MET A 483 12.44 2.15 25.10
C MET A 483 13.29 0.90 24.93
N GLN A 484 14.59 0.95 25.32
CA GLN A 484 15.48 -0.20 25.23
C GLN A 484 15.04 -1.37 26.12
N ALA A 485 14.35 -1.08 27.24
CA ALA A 485 13.77 -2.09 28.14
C ALA A 485 12.40 -2.61 27.64
N GLU A 486 11.78 -1.96 26.65
CA GLU A 486 10.48 -2.32 26.10
C GLU A 486 10.57 -3.24 24.88
N ILE A 487 11.72 -3.25 24.18
CA ILE A 487 11.90 -3.97 22.92
C ILE A 487 12.67 -5.29 23.09
N SER A 488 12.43 -6.23 22.15
CA SER A 488 13.08 -7.56 22.12
C SER A 488 13.45 -7.96 20.68
N PRO A 489 14.37 -7.22 20.01
CA PRO A 489 14.75 -7.56 18.65
C PRO A 489 15.51 -8.88 18.58
N ILE A 490 15.34 -9.60 17.46
CA ILE A 490 16.12 -10.79 17.12
C ILE A 490 17.14 -10.47 16.04
N SER A 491 18.24 -11.22 15.99
CA SER A 491 19.19 -11.21 14.88
C SER A 491 18.64 -12.00 13.70
N ASP A 492 18.66 -11.38 12.52
CA ASP A 492 18.18 -11.97 11.26
C ASP A 492 19.00 -11.45 10.05
N VAL A 493 18.56 -11.75 8.83
CA VAL A 493 19.19 -11.29 7.57
C VAL A 493 19.25 -9.76 7.40
N ARG A 494 18.51 -9.00 8.23
CA ARG A 494 18.41 -7.54 8.18
C ARG A 494 19.28 -6.82 9.20
N GLY A 495 19.84 -7.56 10.15
CA GLY A 495 20.76 -7.04 11.16
C GLY A 495 20.76 -7.86 12.45
N THR A 496 21.78 -7.66 13.25
CA THR A 496 21.87 -8.22 14.61
C THR A 496 20.89 -7.53 15.55
N ALA A 497 20.55 -8.18 16.67
CA ALA A 497 19.69 -7.59 17.70
C ALA A 497 20.29 -6.25 18.22
N ASP A 498 21.60 -6.21 18.47
CA ASP A 498 22.29 -5.00 18.94
C ASP A 498 22.26 -3.89 17.90
N TYR A 499 22.46 -4.22 16.62
CA TYR A 499 22.34 -3.24 15.54
C TYR A 499 20.93 -2.65 15.47
N LYS A 500 19.88 -3.48 15.59
CA LYS A 500 18.50 -3.00 15.60
C LYS A 500 18.18 -2.11 16.82
N ARG A 501 18.75 -2.41 17.99
CA ARG A 501 18.67 -1.55 19.18
C ARG A 501 19.32 -0.20 18.92
N LEU A 502 20.53 -0.20 18.35
CA LEU A 502 21.23 1.03 17.97
C LEU A 502 20.41 1.85 16.96
N LEU A 503 19.87 1.20 15.92
CA LEU A 503 19.04 1.89 14.94
C LEU A 503 17.81 2.54 15.57
N LEU A 504 17.07 1.84 16.43
CA LEU A 504 15.89 2.43 17.06
C LEU A 504 16.24 3.61 17.97
N ARG A 505 17.38 3.54 18.70
CA ARG A 505 17.90 4.68 19.44
C ARG A 505 18.11 5.91 18.53
N GLN A 506 18.75 5.73 17.39
CA GLN A 506 18.99 6.81 16.43
C GLN A 506 17.69 7.34 15.82
N LEU A 507 16.71 6.48 15.56
CA LEU A 507 15.41 6.89 15.05
C LEU A 507 14.62 7.70 16.09
N LEU A 508 14.68 7.32 17.38
CA LEU A 508 14.07 8.13 18.45
C LEU A 508 14.65 9.54 18.46
N TRP A 509 15.98 9.67 18.42
CA TRP A 509 16.63 10.97 18.38
C TRP A 509 16.26 11.76 17.13
N ALA A 510 16.21 11.11 15.96
CA ALA A 510 15.82 11.74 14.71
C ALA A 510 14.39 12.33 14.78
N HIS A 511 13.45 11.66 15.45
CA HIS A 511 12.11 12.21 15.65
C HIS A 511 12.15 13.51 16.47
N PHE A 512 12.89 13.53 17.57
CA PHE A 512 12.97 14.72 18.42
C PHE A 512 13.75 15.85 17.77
N LEU A 513 14.85 15.56 17.07
CA LEU A 513 15.63 16.57 16.34
C LEU A 513 14.85 17.15 15.15
N GLN A 514 14.01 16.36 14.50
CA GLN A 514 13.13 16.86 13.45
C GLN A 514 12.04 17.79 14.00
N PHE A 515 11.56 17.53 15.21
CA PHE A 515 10.57 18.36 15.90
C PHE A 515 11.18 19.62 16.52
N ALA A 516 12.32 19.48 17.19
CA ALA A 516 13.02 20.53 17.93
C ALA A 516 14.51 20.54 17.54
N PRO A 517 14.87 21.17 16.39
CA PRO A 517 16.25 21.19 15.89
C PRO A 517 17.24 21.89 16.83
N GLU A 518 16.73 22.67 17.78
CA GLU A 518 17.52 23.37 18.81
C GLU A 518 18.04 22.42 19.89
N LEU A 519 17.57 21.20 20.01
CA LEU A 519 18.17 20.21 20.92
C LEU A 519 19.62 19.94 20.51
N ALA A 520 20.54 20.02 21.48
CA ALA A 520 21.95 19.87 21.22
C ALA A 520 22.31 18.45 20.77
N VAL A 521 22.69 18.30 19.48
CA VAL A 521 23.02 17.00 18.87
C VAL A 521 24.22 16.35 19.58
N ASP A 522 25.22 17.16 19.94
CA ASP A 522 26.47 16.66 20.59
C ASP A 522 26.23 15.98 21.94
N GLU A 523 25.11 16.28 22.60
CA GLU A 523 24.72 15.64 23.85
C GLU A 523 23.91 14.34 23.65
N LEU A 524 23.39 14.08 22.42
CA LEU A 524 22.65 12.89 22.08
C LEU A 524 23.54 11.77 21.50
N ILE A 525 24.74 12.09 21.05
CA ILE A 525 25.70 11.14 20.47
C ILE A 525 26.57 10.55 21.58
#